data_d3eb385c78443214088b2ecdf9f04efa
#
_entry.id   d3eb385c78443214088b2ecdf9f04efa
#
_cell.length_a   1.000
_cell.length_b   1.000
_cell.length_c   1.000
_cell.angle_alpha   90.00
_cell.angle_beta   90.00
_cell.angle_gamma   90.00
#
_symmetry.space_group_name_H-M   'P 1'
#
loop_
_entity.id
_entity.type
_entity.pdbx_description
1 polymer ?
#
loop_
_entity_poly.entity_id
_entity_poly.type
_entity_poly.pdbx_seq_one_letter_code
_entity_poly.pdbx_strand_id
1 'polypeptide(L)'
;MWINVINLHKCTIIKLIKDISWRDIMENIKDQNKNVSYKTRTLVSTALFAGIICTTIAYFLHVPMGGSGEYVHVGDAFIYLAAVLLPTPYAACAAAIGSAMADILTGSANWAFATIIIKPILVLFFTSKSKNIINVRNVFAAIIAGILGTILYMIAGGIMYGSFKSAFILTVVGLIQPVGSFIIFIVIGLAFDKLKIKQKIK
;
A
#
# COMPACT_ATOMS: atom_id res chain seq x y z
N MET A 1 58.85 -34.42 -5.33
CA MET A 1 58.36 -33.05 -5.37
C MET A 1 56.83 -32.96 -5.55
N TRP A 2 56.16 -33.80 -6.30
CA TRP A 2 54.72 -33.78 -6.56
C TRP A 2 53.83 -34.24 -5.39
N ILE A 3 54.30 -35.15 -4.53
CA ILE A 3 53.54 -35.70 -3.40
C ILE A 3 53.28 -34.63 -2.32
N ASN A 4 54.15 -33.67 -2.11
CA ASN A 4 54.01 -32.61 -1.12
C ASN A 4 52.94 -31.56 -1.55
N VAL A 5 52.77 -31.32 -2.85
CA VAL A 5 51.79 -30.37 -3.37
C VAL A 5 50.36 -30.88 -3.19
N ILE A 6 50.16 -32.21 -3.44
CA ILE A 6 48.86 -32.86 -3.28
C ILE A 6 48.43 -32.92 -1.82
N ASN A 7 49.35 -33.10 -0.88
CA ASN A 7 49.07 -33.12 0.55
C ASN A 7 48.77 -31.70 1.09
N LEU A 8 49.43 -30.67 0.58
CA LEU A 8 49.12 -29.27 0.93
C LEU A 8 47.74 -28.86 0.45
N HIS A 9 47.34 -29.20 -0.78
CA HIS A 9 45.99 -28.92 -1.29
C HIS A 9 44.90 -29.69 -0.52
N LYS A 10 45.11 -30.96 -0.18
CA LYS A 10 44.18 -31.72 0.66
C LYS A 10 44.03 -31.10 2.05
N CYS A 11 45.14 -30.70 2.68
CA CYS A 11 45.12 -30.09 3.99
C CYS A 11 44.38 -28.72 3.98
N THR A 12 44.58 -27.94 2.92
CA THR A 12 43.89 -26.62 2.74
C THR A 12 42.40 -26.79 2.50
N ILE A 13 42.00 -27.77 1.66
CA ILE A 13 40.60 -28.08 1.37
C ILE A 13 39.88 -28.60 2.63
N ILE A 14 40.51 -29.51 3.38
CA ILE A 14 39.96 -30.05 4.63
C ILE A 14 39.81 -28.93 5.67
N LYS A 15 40.77 -28.01 5.74
CA LYS A 15 40.69 -26.86 6.64
C LYS A 15 39.57 -25.89 6.25
N LEU A 16 39.40 -25.59 4.95
CA LEU A 16 38.30 -24.81 4.39
C LEU A 16 36.93 -25.43 4.68
N ILE A 17 36.81 -26.77 4.51
CA ILE A 17 35.58 -27.51 4.81
C ILE A 17 35.28 -27.53 6.32
N LYS A 18 36.31 -27.61 7.15
CA LYS A 18 36.20 -27.64 8.61
C LYS A 18 35.85 -26.27 9.20
N ASP A 19 36.26 -25.18 8.52
CA ASP A 19 35.94 -23.80 8.90
C ASP A 19 34.49 -23.40 8.51
N ILE A 20 33.83 -24.14 7.62
CA ILE A 20 32.41 -24.00 7.32
C ILE A 20 31.61 -24.69 8.42
N SER A 21 31.24 -23.91 9.44
CA SER A 21 30.39 -24.43 10.51
C SER A 21 29.00 -24.79 9.98
N TRP A 22 28.59 -26.05 10.15
CA TRP A 22 27.20 -26.47 9.88
C TRP A 22 26.18 -25.58 10.57
N ARG A 23 26.55 -24.95 11.67
CA ARG A 23 25.75 -23.98 12.41
C ARG A 23 25.50 -22.72 11.58
N ASP A 24 26.53 -22.18 10.92
CA ASP A 24 26.43 -20.99 10.08
C ASP A 24 25.58 -21.27 8.83
N ILE A 25 25.72 -22.46 8.26
CA ILE A 25 24.87 -22.89 7.12
C ILE A 25 23.40 -22.98 7.55
N MET A 26 23.13 -23.63 8.67
CA MET A 26 21.77 -23.79 9.18
C MET A 26 21.15 -22.47 9.61
N GLU A 27 21.92 -21.55 10.16
CA GLU A 27 21.46 -20.20 10.52
C GLU A 27 21.13 -19.40 9.26
N ASN A 28 21.99 -19.44 8.24
CA ASN A 28 21.73 -18.80 6.96
C ASN A 28 20.46 -19.36 6.26
N ILE A 29 20.27 -20.69 6.27
CA ILE A 29 19.04 -21.30 5.73
C ILE A 29 17.80 -20.85 6.50
N LYS A 30 17.86 -20.76 7.84
CA LYS A 30 16.75 -20.25 8.64
C LYS A 30 16.41 -18.79 8.33
N ASP A 31 17.42 -17.94 8.17
CA ASP A 31 17.24 -16.54 7.83
C ASP A 31 16.68 -16.35 6.42
N GLN A 32 17.15 -17.13 5.45
CA GLN A 32 16.59 -17.15 4.10
C GLN A 32 15.12 -17.56 4.11
N ASN A 33 14.76 -18.64 4.81
CA ASN A 33 13.38 -19.11 4.92
C ASN A 33 12.46 -18.07 5.60
N LYS A 34 12.96 -17.39 6.63
CA LYS A 34 12.23 -16.33 7.32
C LYS A 34 11.97 -15.12 6.39
N ASN A 35 12.96 -14.72 5.60
CA ASN A 35 12.86 -13.66 4.62
C ASN A 35 11.87 -14.00 3.49
N VAL A 36 11.92 -15.23 2.97
CA VAL A 36 10.97 -15.71 1.95
C VAL A 36 9.54 -15.69 2.50
N SER A 37 9.32 -16.23 3.71
CA SER A 37 8.02 -16.24 4.37
C SER A 37 7.48 -14.82 4.60
N TYR A 38 8.32 -13.87 5.03
CA TYR A 38 7.93 -12.47 5.21
C TYR A 38 7.51 -11.81 3.88
N LYS A 39 8.30 -11.99 2.82
CA LYS A 39 7.99 -11.45 1.49
C LYS A 39 6.67 -12.01 0.95
N THR A 40 6.46 -13.31 1.07
CA THR A 40 5.23 -13.97 0.62
C THR A 40 4.01 -13.45 1.37
N ARG A 41 4.08 -13.35 2.70
CA ARG A 41 2.99 -12.77 3.51
C ARG A 41 2.67 -11.33 3.11
N THR A 42 3.70 -10.53 2.87
CA THR A 42 3.52 -9.13 2.46
C THR A 42 2.85 -9.03 1.09
N LEU A 43 3.26 -9.86 0.12
CA LEU A 43 2.65 -9.92 -1.21
C LEU A 43 1.18 -10.34 -1.14
N VAL A 44 0.87 -11.39 -0.40
CA VAL A 44 -0.52 -11.84 -0.20
C VAL A 44 -1.37 -10.75 0.44
N SER A 45 -0.84 -10.09 1.49
CA SER A 45 -1.54 -8.97 2.13
C SER A 45 -1.76 -7.81 1.17
N THR A 46 -0.78 -7.51 0.30
CA THR A 46 -0.90 -6.47 -0.73
C THR A 46 -2.02 -6.78 -1.71
N ALA A 47 -2.09 -8.02 -2.20
CA ALA A 47 -3.16 -8.46 -3.09
C ALA A 47 -4.54 -8.41 -2.43
N LEU A 48 -4.64 -8.83 -1.16
CA LEU A 48 -5.88 -8.73 -0.38
C LEU A 48 -6.32 -7.27 -0.22
N PHE A 49 -5.41 -6.37 0.14
CA PHE A 49 -5.73 -4.95 0.24
C PHE A 49 -6.12 -4.35 -1.11
N ALA A 50 -5.45 -4.71 -2.22
CA ALA A 50 -5.85 -4.28 -3.55
C ALA A 50 -7.28 -4.74 -3.89
N GLY A 51 -7.64 -5.98 -3.57
CA GLY A 51 -9.00 -6.50 -3.74
C GLY A 51 -10.03 -5.77 -2.88
N ILE A 52 -9.73 -5.52 -1.59
CA ILE A 52 -10.60 -4.76 -0.68
C ILE A 52 -10.81 -3.33 -1.18
N ILE A 53 -9.72 -2.64 -1.58
CA ILE A 53 -9.78 -1.29 -2.13
C ILE A 53 -10.64 -1.28 -3.38
N CYS A 54 -10.39 -2.18 -4.32
CA CYS A 54 -11.15 -2.30 -5.56
C CYS A 54 -12.65 -2.51 -5.28
N THR A 55 -12.99 -3.49 -4.45
CA THR A 55 -14.38 -3.81 -4.13
C THR A 55 -15.09 -2.67 -3.41
N THR A 56 -14.38 -2.01 -2.48
CA THR A 56 -14.97 -0.90 -1.72
C THR A 56 -15.22 0.31 -2.60
N ILE A 57 -14.30 0.64 -3.49
CA ILE A 57 -14.46 1.75 -4.44
C ILE A 57 -15.56 1.44 -5.44
N ALA A 58 -15.58 0.24 -6.01
CA ALA A 58 -16.49 -0.10 -7.09
C ALA A 58 -17.93 -0.31 -6.62
N TYR A 59 -18.15 -0.87 -5.43
CA TYR A 59 -19.47 -1.37 -5.03
C TYR A 59 -19.98 -0.84 -3.70
N PHE A 60 -19.10 -0.29 -2.84
CA PHE A 60 -19.52 0.14 -1.52
C PHE A 60 -19.61 1.67 -1.42
N LEU A 61 -20.81 2.20 -1.21
CA LEU A 61 -21.10 3.65 -1.19
C LEU A 61 -20.57 4.36 -2.46
N HIS A 62 -20.75 3.74 -3.61
CA HIS A 62 -20.42 4.29 -4.90
C HIS A 62 -21.56 5.19 -5.38
N VAL A 63 -21.36 6.51 -5.32
CA VAL A 63 -22.36 7.50 -5.74
C VAL A 63 -21.85 8.23 -6.98
N PRO A 64 -22.44 7.98 -8.17
CA PRO A 64 -22.08 8.69 -9.39
C PRO A 64 -22.36 10.19 -9.27
N MET A 65 -21.44 11.01 -9.80
CA MET A 65 -21.54 12.45 -9.80
C MET A 65 -21.48 13.00 -11.22
N GLY A 66 -22.63 13.43 -11.73
CA GLY A 66 -22.72 13.98 -13.09
C GLY A 66 -22.56 12.93 -14.19
N GLY A 67 -22.47 13.40 -15.45
CA GLY A 67 -22.38 12.54 -16.64
C GLY A 67 -20.95 12.23 -17.10
N SER A 68 -19.94 12.61 -16.35
CA SER A 68 -18.52 12.59 -16.76
C SER A 68 -17.73 11.38 -16.21
N GLY A 69 -18.40 10.39 -15.63
CA GLY A 69 -17.76 9.20 -15.05
C GLY A 69 -17.10 9.46 -13.68
N GLU A 70 -17.36 10.61 -13.07
CA GLU A 70 -16.93 10.90 -11.71
C GLU A 70 -17.87 10.27 -10.69
N TYR A 71 -17.32 9.84 -9.55
CA TYR A 71 -18.09 9.25 -8.47
C TYR A 71 -17.42 9.49 -7.12
N VAL A 72 -18.23 9.50 -6.06
CA VAL A 72 -17.78 9.59 -4.66
C VAL A 72 -17.84 8.20 -4.02
N HIS A 73 -16.81 7.87 -3.26
CA HIS A 73 -16.71 6.60 -2.55
C HIS A 73 -15.92 6.76 -1.24
N VAL A 74 -15.99 5.77 -0.37
CA VAL A 74 -15.23 5.76 0.90
C VAL A 74 -14.00 4.86 0.88
N GLY A 75 -13.61 4.36 -0.28
CA GLY A 75 -12.52 3.40 -0.46
C GLY A 75 -11.15 3.92 -0.04
N ASP A 76 -10.95 5.24 0.02
CA ASP A 76 -9.68 5.83 0.46
C ASP A 76 -9.36 5.47 1.92
N ALA A 77 -10.35 5.18 2.76
CA ALA A 77 -10.14 4.67 4.11
C ALA A 77 -9.31 3.39 4.11
N PHE A 78 -9.54 2.48 3.15
CA PHE A 78 -8.80 1.22 3.03
C PHE A 78 -7.41 1.43 2.43
N ILE A 79 -7.21 2.46 1.61
CA ILE A 79 -5.89 2.92 1.18
C ILE A 79 -5.07 3.39 2.39
N TYR A 80 -5.67 4.21 3.27
CA TYR A 80 -5.02 4.68 4.50
C TYR A 80 -4.70 3.51 5.45
N LEU A 81 -5.61 2.53 5.57
CA LEU A 81 -5.36 1.31 6.35
C LEU A 81 -4.21 0.48 5.76
N ALA A 82 -4.15 0.30 4.43
CA ALA A 82 -3.04 -0.36 3.76
C ALA A 82 -1.72 0.37 4.03
N ALA A 83 -1.72 1.72 3.96
CA ALA A 83 -0.54 2.55 4.17
C ALA A 83 0.04 2.45 5.60
N VAL A 84 -0.79 2.19 6.61
CA VAL A 84 -0.34 2.05 8.00
C VAL A 84 -0.03 0.61 8.40
N LEU A 85 -0.51 -0.38 7.65
CA LEU A 85 -0.31 -1.81 7.93
C LEU A 85 0.82 -2.42 7.11
N LEU A 86 0.95 -2.06 5.84
CA LEU A 86 1.94 -2.59 4.91
C LEU A 86 3.19 -1.69 4.83
N PRO A 87 4.35 -2.22 4.40
CA PRO A 87 5.47 -1.41 3.98
C PRO A 87 5.06 -0.48 2.82
N THR A 88 5.55 0.75 2.82
CA THR A 88 5.13 1.81 1.89
C THR A 88 5.07 1.40 0.41
N PRO A 89 6.08 0.72 -0.20
CA PRO A 89 5.99 0.34 -1.61
C PRO A 89 4.86 -0.65 -1.89
N TYR A 90 4.60 -1.56 -0.98
CA TYR A 90 3.53 -2.55 -1.10
C TYR A 90 2.14 -1.90 -0.94
N ALA A 91 2.01 -0.97 -0.01
CA ALA A 91 0.78 -0.18 0.15
C ALA A 91 0.51 0.70 -1.07
N ALA A 92 1.54 1.31 -1.65
CA ALA A 92 1.43 2.10 -2.88
C ALA A 92 0.97 1.24 -4.07
N CYS A 93 1.53 0.03 -4.23
CA CYS A 93 1.08 -0.93 -5.24
C CYS A 93 -0.39 -1.34 -5.02
N ALA A 94 -0.78 -1.66 -3.78
CA ALA A 94 -2.17 -2.02 -3.47
C ALA A 94 -3.13 -0.87 -3.81
N ALA A 95 -2.76 0.36 -3.46
CA ALA A 95 -3.55 1.55 -3.75
C ALA A 95 -3.68 1.80 -5.26
N ALA A 96 -2.58 1.73 -6.01
CA ALA A 96 -2.58 1.93 -7.47
C ALA A 96 -3.44 0.89 -8.17
N ILE A 97 -3.15 -0.40 -7.93
CA ILE A 97 -3.81 -1.51 -8.62
C ILE A 97 -5.28 -1.57 -8.23
N GLY A 98 -5.59 -1.54 -6.92
CA GLY A 98 -6.97 -1.67 -6.44
C GLY A 98 -7.87 -0.54 -6.92
N SER A 99 -7.38 0.71 -6.89
CA SER A 99 -8.18 1.86 -7.31
C SER A 99 -8.33 1.94 -8.83
N ALA A 100 -7.27 1.68 -9.60
CA ALA A 100 -7.35 1.70 -11.06
C ALA A 100 -8.25 0.58 -11.61
N MET A 101 -8.22 -0.60 -10.98
CA MET A 101 -9.16 -1.67 -11.34
C MET A 101 -10.60 -1.29 -11.03
N ALA A 102 -10.86 -0.60 -9.93
CA ALA A 102 -12.17 -0.09 -9.62
C ALA A 102 -12.68 0.90 -10.69
N ASP A 103 -11.83 1.84 -11.11
CA ASP A 103 -12.17 2.80 -12.17
C ASP A 103 -12.54 2.09 -13.48
N ILE A 104 -11.80 1.04 -13.86
CA ILE A 104 -12.10 0.24 -15.05
C ILE A 104 -13.43 -0.50 -14.90
N LEU A 105 -13.67 -1.15 -13.76
CA LEU A 105 -14.88 -1.93 -13.49
C LEU A 105 -16.15 -1.07 -13.42
N THR A 106 -16.02 0.18 -12.99
CA THR A 106 -17.15 1.13 -12.86
C THR A 106 -17.41 1.93 -14.14
N GLY A 107 -16.67 1.66 -15.22
CA GLY A 107 -16.82 2.38 -16.50
C GLY A 107 -16.10 3.73 -16.54
N SER A 108 -15.29 4.05 -15.52
CA SER A 108 -14.52 5.29 -15.40
C SER A 108 -13.04 5.10 -15.80
N ALA A 109 -12.77 4.23 -16.79
CA ALA A 109 -11.42 3.82 -17.18
C ALA A 109 -10.49 4.99 -17.58
N ASN A 110 -11.06 6.10 -18.03
CA ASN A 110 -10.32 7.34 -18.32
C ASN A 110 -9.66 7.93 -17.06
N TRP A 111 -10.21 7.70 -15.87
CA TRP A 111 -9.65 8.14 -14.60
C TRP A 111 -8.50 7.25 -14.11
N ALA A 112 -8.42 6.00 -14.56
CA ALA A 112 -7.43 5.03 -14.08
C ALA A 112 -5.99 5.53 -14.17
N PHE A 113 -5.64 6.31 -15.23
CA PHE A 113 -4.30 6.88 -15.37
C PHE A 113 -3.98 7.91 -14.27
N ALA A 114 -4.91 8.80 -13.96
CA ALA A 114 -4.75 9.76 -12.87
C ALA A 114 -4.68 9.02 -11.53
N THR A 115 -5.53 8.05 -11.32
CA THR A 115 -5.64 7.24 -10.10
C THR A 115 -4.36 6.45 -9.80
N ILE A 116 -3.73 5.82 -10.81
CA ILE A 116 -2.46 5.09 -10.65
C ILE A 116 -1.34 6.00 -10.12
N ILE A 117 -1.38 7.28 -10.43
CA ILE A 117 -0.39 8.27 -9.98
C ILE A 117 -0.78 8.85 -8.63
N ILE A 118 -2.02 9.30 -8.49
CA ILE A 118 -2.49 10.05 -7.32
C ILE A 118 -2.52 9.15 -6.07
N LYS A 119 -3.12 7.96 -6.14
CA LYS A 119 -3.32 7.11 -4.95
C LYS A 119 -2.02 6.66 -4.28
N PRO A 120 -0.95 6.25 -4.99
CA PRO A 120 0.35 6.01 -4.37
C PRO A 120 0.96 7.23 -3.68
N ILE A 121 0.79 8.43 -4.23
CA ILE A 121 1.30 9.67 -3.61
C ILE A 121 0.67 9.87 -2.23
N LEU A 122 -0.63 9.60 -2.08
CA LEU A 122 -1.33 9.74 -0.80
C LEU A 122 -0.76 8.78 0.27
N VAL A 123 -0.32 7.59 -0.12
CA VAL A 123 0.29 6.59 0.78
C VAL A 123 1.58 7.09 1.41
N LEU A 124 2.35 7.95 0.74
CA LEU A 124 3.68 8.41 1.20
C LEU A 124 3.61 9.22 2.51
N PHE A 125 2.48 9.82 2.84
CA PHE A 125 2.33 10.61 4.06
C PHE A 125 2.22 9.74 5.33
N PHE A 126 1.81 8.49 5.19
CA PHE A 126 1.56 7.58 6.30
C PHE A 126 2.84 6.88 6.79
N THR A 127 2.78 6.34 7.99
CA THR A 127 3.83 5.49 8.54
C THR A 127 3.29 4.15 9.02
N SER A 128 3.91 3.08 8.56
CA SER A 128 3.66 1.71 9.04
C SER A 128 4.55 1.32 10.24
N LYS A 129 5.53 2.17 10.63
CA LYS A 129 6.53 1.85 11.67
C LYS A 129 5.98 1.98 13.11
N SER A 130 4.95 2.78 13.34
CA SER A 130 4.34 2.97 14.66
C SER A 130 3.68 1.68 15.17
N LYS A 131 3.61 1.50 16.50
CA LYS A 131 2.89 0.38 17.12
C LYS A 131 1.39 0.48 16.87
N ASN A 132 0.83 1.69 16.96
CA ASN A 132 -0.59 1.95 16.77
C ASN A 132 -0.85 2.44 15.34
N ILE A 133 -2.02 2.10 14.82
CA ILE A 133 -2.54 2.58 13.54
C ILE A 133 -2.90 4.06 13.69
N ILE A 134 -3.70 4.37 14.71
CA ILE A 134 -4.09 5.73 15.01
C ILE A 134 -3.03 6.37 15.92
N ASN A 135 -2.29 7.30 15.35
CA ASN A 135 -1.33 8.15 16.02
C ASN A 135 -1.34 9.52 15.38
N VAL A 136 -0.79 10.51 16.07
CA VAL A 136 -0.81 11.92 15.61
C VAL A 136 -0.35 12.06 14.17
N ARG A 137 0.75 11.40 13.79
CA ARG A 137 1.28 11.46 12.43
C ARG A 137 0.30 10.91 11.39
N ASN A 138 -0.31 9.75 11.63
CA ASN A 138 -1.21 9.12 10.68
C ASN A 138 -2.56 9.84 10.58
N VAL A 139 -3.01 10.46 11.67
CA VAL A 139 -4.20 11.34 11.66
C VAL A 139 -3.96 12.56 10.78
N PHE A 140 -2.83 13.26 10.98
CA PHE A 140 -2.46 14.38 10.12
C PHE A 140 -2.21 13.94 8.67
N ALA A 141 -1.59 12.77 8.45
CA ALA A 141 -1.41 12.20 7.12
C ALA A 141 -2.74 11.98 6.40
N ALA A 142 -3.77 11.49 7.08
CA ALA A 142 -5.09 11.28 6.50
C ALA A 142 -5.76 12.61 6.08
N ILE A 143 -5.61 13.67 6.90
CA ILE A 143 -6.11 15.01 6.56
C ILE A 143 -5.37 15.56 5.34
N ILE A 144 -4.03 15.52 5.34
CA ILE A 144 -3.21 16.01 4.22
C ILE A 144 -3.50 15.21 2.95
N ALA A 145 -3.59 13.88 3.05
CA ALA A 145 -3.92 13.01 1.93
C ALA A 145 -5.30 13.34 1.35
N GLY A 146 -6.31 13.59 2.19
CA GLY A 146 -7.64 14.02 1.75
C GLY A 146 -7.60 15.32 0.98
N ILE A 147 -6.95 16.37 1.52
CA ILE A 147 -6.81 17.67 0.87
C ILE A 147 -6.03 17.57 -0.44
N LEU A 148 -4.86 16.93 -0.39
CA LEU A 148 -3.99 16.79 -1.56
C LEU A 148 -4.66 15.95 -2.66
N GLY A 149 -5.31 14.84 -2.29
CA GLY A 149 -6.08 14.01 -3.21
C GLY A 149 -7.15 14.83 -3.94
N THR A 150 -7.93 15.60 -3.20
CA THR A 150 -8.95 16.50 -3.74
C THR A 150 -8.36 17.48 -4.77
N ILE A 151 -7.24 18.12 -4.43
CA ILE A 151 -6.56 19.06 -5.33
C ILE A 151 -6.04 18.37 -6.59
N LEU A 152 -5.39 17.22 -6.43
CA LEU A 152 -4.81 16.48 -7.57
C LEU A 152 -5.91 15.95 -8.52
N TYR A 153 -7.03 15.46 -7.99
CA TYR A 153 -8.17 15.05 -8.82
C TYR A 153 -8.85 16.24 -9.50
N MET A 154 -8.94 17.39 -8.83
CA MET A 154 -9.42 18.62 -9.47
C MET A 154 -8.54 19.04 -10.66
N ILE A 155 -7.23 18.99 -10.50
CA ILE A 155 -6.28 19.31 -11.58
C ILE A 155 -6.44 18.29 -12.72
N ALA A 156 -6.47 17.00 -12.41
CA ALA A 156 -6.66 15.95 -13.41
C ALA A 156 -7.98 16.13 -14.18
N GLY A 157 -9.09 16.39 -13.48
CA GLY A 157 -10.40 16.64 -14.08
C GLY A 157 -10.40 17.91 -14.95
N GLY A 158 -9.76 18.99 -14.49
CA GLY A 158 -9.61 20.22 -15.25
C GLY A 158 -8.87 20.01 -16.58
N ILE A 159 -7.85 19.17 -16.58
CA ILE A 159 -7.08 18.81 -17.78
C ILE A 159 -7.92 17.88 -18.70
N MET A 160 -8.53 16.84 -18.11
CA MET A 160 -9.27 15.82 -18.89
C MET A 160 -10.51 16.38 -19.58
N TYR A 161 -11.22 17.29 -18.92
CA TYR A 161 -12.46 17.88 -19.45
C TYR A 161 -12.29 19.26 -20.06
N GLY A 162 -11.09 19.82 -20.04
CA GLY A 162 -10.81 21.14 -20.59
C GLY A 162 -11.51 22.31 -19.85
N SER A 163 -12.00 22.07 -18.63
CA SER A 163 -12.74 23.06 -17.84
C SER A 163 -12.44 22.97 -16.34
N PHE A 164 -11.57 23.85 -15.88
CA PHE A 164 -11.27 23.95 -14.44
C PHE A 164 -12.46 24.45 -13.62
N LYS A 165 -13.38 25.22 -14.21
CA LYS A 165 -14.60 25.67 -13.55
C LYS A 165 -15.51 24.48 -13.21
N SER A 166 -15.73 23.60 -14.16
CA SER A 166 -16.52 22.38 -13.95
C SER A 166 -15.85 21.45 -12.94
N ALA A 167 -14.54 21.23 -13.07
CA ALA A 167 -13.76 20.43 -12.14
C ALA A 167 -13.84 20.97 -10.70
N PHE A 168 -13.79 22.28 -10.51
CA PHE A 168 -13.92 22.91 -9.19
C PHE A 168 -15.30 22.66 -8.58
N ILE A 169 -16.38 22.82 -9.35
CA ILE A 169 -17.76 22.59 -8.85
C ILE A 169 -17.92 21.15 -8.41
N LEU A 170 -17.48 20.18 -9.22
CA LEU A 170 -17.52 18.74 -8.89
C LEU A 170 -16.66 18.41 -7.66
N THR A 171 -15.50 19.05 -7.54
CA THR A 171 -14.61 18.90 -6.38
C THR A 171 -15.29 19.35 -5.09
N VAL A 172 -16.02 20.47 -5.09
CA VAL A 172 -16.73 20.96 -3.89
C VAL A 172 -17.77 19.93 -3.41
N VAL A 173 -18.52 19.34 -4.34
CA VAL A 173 -19.47 18.26 -4.01
C VAL A 173 -18.72 17.00 -3.57
N GLY A 174 -17.58 16.72 -4.17
CA GLY A 174 -16.70 15.57 -3.87
C GLY A 174 -16.00 15.63 -2.49
N LEU A 175 -16.02 16.78 -1.78
CA LEU A 175 -15.42 16.90 -0.43
C LEU A 175 -16.02 15.93 0.61
N ILE A 176 -17.19 15.39 0.36
CA ILE A 176 -17.79 14.34 1.18
C ILE A 176 -16.90 13.08 1.23
N GLN A 177 -16.18 12.76 0.14
CA GLN A 177 -15.32 11.57 0.05
C GLN A 177 -14.14 11.58 1.05
N PRO A 178 -13.27 12.60 1.08
CA PRO A 178 -12.17 12.62 2.04
C PRO A 178 -12.65 12.66 3.49
N VAL A 179 -13.77 13.36 3.78
CA VAL A 179 -14.35 13.40 5.13
C VAL A 179 -14.87 12.03 5.53
N GLY A 180 -15.66 11.36 4.69
CA GLY A 180 -16.17 10.01 4.94
C GLY A 180 -15.04 8.99 5.10
N SER A 181 -14.05 9.04 4.22
CA SER A 181 -12.88 8.16 4.29
C SER A 181 -12.06 8.38 5.56
N PHE A 182 -11.89 9.63 5.99
CA PHE A 182 -11.22 9.95 7.25
C PHE A 182 -11.96 9.35 8.45
N ILE A 183 -13.28 9.54 8.54
CA ILE A 183 -14.09 8.99 9.64
C ILE A 183 -13.98 7.47 9.70
N ILE A 184 -14.13 6.79 8.56
CA ILE A 184 -14.03 5.32 8.48
C ILE A 184 -12.62 4.85 8.86
N PHE A 185 -11.58 5.53 8.39
CA PHE A 185 -10.19 5.22 8.77
C PHE A 185 -9.98 5.30 10.28
N ILE A 186 -10.49 6.36 10.94
CA ILE A 186 -10.39 6.52 12.40
C ILE A 186 -11.14 5.40 13.12
N VAL A 187 -12.39 5.13 12.74
CA VAL A 187 -13.23 4.11 13.40
C VAL A 187 -12.60 2.72 13.30
N ILE A 188 -12.23 2.30 12.07
CA ILE A 188 -11.60 0.99 11.86
C ILE A 188 -10.21 0.94 12.50
N GLY A 189 -9.43 2.01 12.38
CA GLY A 189 -8.09 2.08 12.96
C GLY A 189 -8.09 1.95 14.47
N LEU A 190 -9.04 2.61 15.17
CA LEU A 190 -9.22 2.47 16.63
C LEU A 190 -9.66 1.05 17.01
N ALA A 191 -10.57 0.44 16.26
CA ALA A 191 -10.99 -0.94 16.48
C ALA A 191 -9.80 -1.92 16.32
N PHE A 192 -8.98 -1.73 15.30
CA PHE A 192 -7.79 -2.55 15.05
C PHE A 192 -6.71 -2.35 16.12
N ASP A 193 -6.52 -1.13 16.61
CA ASP A 193 -5.60 -0.83 17.70
C ASP A 193 -6.06 -1.50 19.01
N LYS A 194 -7.36 -1.45 19.32
CA LYS A 194 -7.95 -2.14 20.49
C LYS A 194 -7.76 -3.65 20.42
N LEU A 195 -7.87 -4.25 19.23
CA LEU A 195 -7.67 -5.69 19.00
C LEU A 195 -6.19 -6.07 18.82
N LYS A 196 -5.27 -5.11 18.86
CA LYS A 196 -3.82 -5.27 18.64
C LYS A 196 -3.49 -6.00 17.33
N ILE A 197 -4.29 -5.79 16.27
CA ILE A 197 -4.17 -6.49 14.99
C ILE A 197 -2.78 -6.27 14.37
N LYS A 198 -2.29 -5.04 14.39
CA LYS A 198 -0.98 -4.69 13.82
C LYS A 198 0.19 -5.44 14.47
N GLN A 199 0.08 -5.76 15.75
CA GLN A 199 1.11 -6.51 16.49
C GLN A 199 1.08 -8.01 16.18
N LYS A 200 -0.07 -8.55 15.74
CA LYS A 200 -0.24 -9.96 15.35
C LYS A 200 0.19 -10.24 13.91
N ILE A 201 0.22 -9.21 13.05
CA ILE A 201 0.58 -9.33 11.63
C ILE A 201 2.10 -9.17 11.40
N LYS A 202 2.81 -8.47 12.28
CA LYS A 202 4.27 -8.33 12.26
C LYS A 202 4.96 -9.52 12.89
#